data_dfd608473c509a361fb787ef7bc20dc3
#
_entry.id   dfd608473c509a361fb787ef7bc20dc3
#
_cell.length_a   1.000
_cell.length_b   1.000
_cell.length_c   1.000
_cell.angle_alpha   90.00
_cell.angle_beta   90.00
_cell.angle_gamma   90.00
#
_symmetry.space_group_name_H-M   'P 1'
#
loop_
_entity.id
_entity.type
_entity.pdbx_description
1 polymer ?
#
loop_
_entity_poly.entity_id
_entity_poly.type
_entity_poly.pdbx_seq_one_letter_code
_entity_poly.pdbx_strand_id
1 'polypeptide(L)'
;MEFCNAVRFNVKEGCEEEYLEINKSFENLPGQKMSRLFKTGDRTYCFIGIWESEEAIAAQRENMIGNLDKVRHLLEELSPELGVTDPVSGTVVLDYS
;
A
#
# COMPACT_ATOMS: atom_id res chain seq x y z
N MET A 1 -2.58 -19.53 -6.22
CA MET A 1 -1.21 -19.03 -5.98
C MET A 1 -1.30 -17.68 -5.32
N GLU A 2 -0.42 -17.45 -4.37
CA GLU A 2 -0.37 -16.17 -3.69
C GLU A 2 0.03 -15.05 -4.65
N PHE A 3 -0.44 -13.86 -4.34
CA PHE A 3 -0.18 -12.66 -5.12
C PHE A 3 0.36 -11.59 -4.17
N CYS A 4 1.36 -10.85 -4.64
CA CYS A 4 2.00 -9.83 -3.81
C CYS A 4 1.85 -8.47 -4.46
N ASN A 5 1.63 -7.43 -3.66
CA ASN A 5 1.69 -6.07 -4.14
C ASN A 5 2.63 -5.25 -3.27
N ALA A 6 3.28 -4.28 -3.89
CA ALA A 6 4.13 -3.32 -3.21
C ALA A 6 3.82 -1.93 -3.75
N VAL A 7 3.73 -0.95 -2.84
CA VAL A 7 3.36 0.41 -3.21
C VAL A 7 4.33 1.37 -2.54
N ARG A 8 5.07 2.14 -3.35
CA ARG A 8 5.96 3.18 -2.83
C ARG A 8 5.29 4.53 -2.90
N PHE A 9 5.58 5.38 -1.93
CA PHE A 9 5.03 6.72 -1.88
C PHE A 9 5.84 7.60 -0.94
N ASN A 10 5.64 8.91 -1.06
CA ASN A 10 6.29 9.91 -0.21
C ASN A 10 5.22 10.68 0.56
N VAL A 11 5.44 10.86 1.87
CA VAL A 11 4.53 11.65 2.70
C VAL A 11 5.00 13.11 2.68
N LYS A 12 4.05 14.03 2.62
CA LYS A 12 4.34 15.46 2.65
C LYS A 12 5.04 15.85 3.94
N GLU A 13 5.90 16.85 3.86
CA GLU A 13 6.60 17.37 5.03
C GLU A 13 5.60 17.77 6.11
N GLY A 14 5.87 17.35 7.34
CA GLY A 14 5.02 17.66 8.49
C GLY A 14 3.78 16.78 8.59
N CYS A 15 3.56 15.83 7.68
CA CYS A 15 2.34 15.02 7.66
C CYS A 15 2.55 13.57 8.07
N GLU A 16 3.78 13.16 8.42
CA GLU A 16 4.05 11.75 8.74
C GLU A 16 3.26 11.26 9.96
N GLU A 17 3.17 12.08 11.00
CA GLU A 17 2.49 11.69 12.22
C GLU A 17 1.00 11.44 11.97
N GLU A 18 0.36 12.35 11.25
CA GLU A 18 -1.04 12.19 10.89
C GLU A 18 -1.26 10.98 9.99
N TYR A 19 -0.36 10.79 9.01
CA TYR A 19 -0.44 9.66 8.09
C TYR A 19 -0.40 8.32 8.86
N LEU A 20 0.55 8.18 9.77
CA LEU A 20 0.70 6.95 10.56
C LEU A 20 -0.49 6.75 11.49
N GLU A 21 -1.02 7.81 12.08
CA GLU A 21 -2.16 7.72 12.97
C GLU A 21 -3.40 7.21 12.25
N ILE A 22 -3.67 7.72 11.04
CA ILE A 22 -4.79 7.24 10.24
C ILE A 22 -4.60 5.77 9.88
N ASN A 23 -3.39 5.38 9.51
CA ASN A 23 -3.09 4.00 9.11
C ASN A 23 -3.26 2.98 10.23
N LYS A 24 -3.17 3.40 11.49
CA LYS A 24 -3.38 2.49 12.62
C LYS A 24 -4.79 1.89 12.64
N SER A 25 -5.74 2.56 12.01
CA SER A 25 -7.13 2.08 11.96
C SER A 25 -7.37 1.10 10.80
N PHE A 26 -6.41 0.94 9.89
CA PHE A 26 -6.57 0.06 8.74
C PHE A 26 -6.26 -1.37 9.16
N GLU A 27 -7.02 -2.31 8.60
CA GLU A 27 -6.86 -3.74 8.86
C GLU A 27 -6.68 -4.48 7.54
N ASN A 28 -6.21 -5.73 7.62
CA ASN A 28 -6.15 -6.57 6.43
C ASN A 28 -7.54 -6.73 5.84
N LEU A 29 -7.61 -6.61 4.53
CA LEU A 29 -8.85 -6.81 3.78
C LEU A 29 -9.09 -8.31 3.56
N PRO A 30 -10.35 -8.71 3.29
CA PRO A 30 -10.62 -10.11 2.97
C PRO A 30 -9.68 -10.63 1.87
N GLY A 31 -9.07 -11.79 2.10
CA GLY A 31 -8.12 -12.39 1.17
C GLY A 31 -6.69 -11.89 1.32
N GLN A 32 -6.47 -10.86 2.10
CA GLN A 32 -5.13 -10.34 2.38
C GLN A 32 -4.56 -11.08 3.59
N LYS A 33 -3.47 -11.81 3.38
CA LYS A 33 -2.88 -12.68 4.39
C LYS A 33 -1.92 -11.93 5.31
N MET A 34 -1.25 -10.92 4.78
CA MET A 34 -0.23 -10.17 5.51
C MET A 34 -0.06 -8.81 4.86
N SER A 35 0.20 -7.80 5.68
CA SER A 35 0.57 -6.48 5.18
C SER A 35 1.58 -5.85 6.13
N ARG A 36 2.47 -5.04 5.56
CA ARG A 36 3.46 -4.30 6.31
C ARG A 36 3.69 -2.95 5.66
N LEU A 37 3.90 -1.94 6.49
CA LEU A 37 4.31 -0.62 6.05
C LEU A 37 5.69 -0.36 6.63
N PHE A 38 6.65 0.01 5.79
CA PHE A 38 8.00 0.30 6.29
C PHE A 38 8.53 1.59 5.69
N LYS A 39 9.42 2.22 6.42
CA LYS A 39 10.01 3.50 6.05
C LYS A 39 11.35 3.25 5.35
N THR A 40 11.51 3.78 4.14
CA THR A 40 12.71 3.56 3.34
C THR A 40 13.70 4.73 3.42
N GLY A 41 13.27 5.88 3.88
CA GLY A 41 14.08 7.08 4.00
C GLY A 41 13.28 8.21 4.61
N ASP A 42 13.79 9.42 4.51
CA ASP A 42 13.09 10.59 5.05
C ASP A 42 11.79 10.80 4.27
N ARG A 43 10.67 10.62 4.95
CA ARG A 43 9.32 10.77 4.40
C ARG A 43 8.98 9.80 3.27
N THR A 44 9.82 8.77 3.04
CA THR A 44 9.57 7.78 1.99
C THR A 44 9.21 6.43 2.61
N TYR A 45 8.21 5.78 2.01
CA TYR A 45 7.61 4.57 2.57
C TYR A 45 7.35 3.54 1.47
N CYS A 46 7.23 2.29 1.89
CA CYS A 46 6.78 1.21 1.04
C CYS A 46 5.78 0.35 1.82
N PHE A 47 4.65 0.07 1.18
CA PHE A 47 3.65 -0.87 1.70
C PHE A 47 3.76 -2.16 0.91
N ILE A 48 3.73 -3.30 1.61
CA ILE A 48 3.67 -4.61 0.97
C ILE A 48 2.49 -5.40 1.51
N GLY A 49 1.88 -6.20 0.63
CA GLY A 49 0.79 -7.09 1.01
C GLY A 49 0.93 -8.43 0.30
N ILE A 50 0.60 -9.50 1.02
CA ILE A 50 0.51 -10.86 0.45
C ILE A 50 -0.96 -11.24 0.46
N TRP A 51 -1.45 -11.69 -0.69
CA TRP A 51 -2.86 -12.03 -0.92
C TRP A 51 -3.00 -13.50 -1.29
N GLU A 52 -4.16 -14.07 -1.03
CA GLU A 52 -4.42 -15.48 -1.37
C GLU A 52 -4.31 -15.73 -2.87
N SER A 53 -4.70 -14.74 -3.69
CA SER A 53 -4.71 -14.86 -5.15
C SER A 53 -4.83 -13.48 -5.77
N GLU A 54 -4.63 -13.42 -7.09
CA GLU A 54 -4.87 -12.19 -7.84
C GLU A 54 -6.34 -11.78 -7.78
N GLU A 55 -7.24 -12.77 -7.84
CA GLU A 55 -8.68 -12.51 -7.74
C GLU A 55 -9.04 -11.88 -6.39
N ALA A 56 -8.36 -12.28 -5.33
CA ALA A 56 -8.62 -11.74 -4.00
C ALA A 56 -8.30 -10.24 -3.94
N ILE A 57 -7.14 -9.81 -4.47
CA ILE A 57 -6.79 -8.39 -4.47
C ILE A 57 -7.72 -7.60 -5.40
N ALA A 58 -8.07 -8.17 -6.56
CA ALA A 58 -8.97 -7.52 -7.50
C ALA A 58 -10.34 -7.26 -6.88
N ALA A 59 -10.84 -8.20 -6.07
CA ALA A 59 -12.12 -8.06 -5.40
C ALA A 59 -12.14 -6.93 -4.37
N GLN A 60 -10.98 -6.51 -3.86
CA GLN A 60 -10.88 -5.48 -2.83
C GLN A 60 -10.41 -4.13 -3.38
N ARG A 61 -10.37 -3.97 -4.71
CA ARG A 61 -9.87 -2.74 -5.33
C ARG A 61 -10.58 -1.49 -4.81
N GLU A 62 -11.90 -1.51 -4.72
CA GLU A 62 -12.65 -0.36 -4.25
C GLU A 62 -12.32 0.00 -2.81
N ASN A 63 -12.15 -1.01 -1.96
CA ASN A 63 -11.78 -0.79 -0.56
C ASN A 63 -10.36 -0.24 -0.44
N MET A 64 -9.45 -0.69 -1.29
CA MET A 64 -8.09 -0.18 -1.33
C MET A 64 -8.06 1.28 -1.76
N ILE A 65 -8.85 1.64 -2.77
CA ILE A 65 -8.98 3.02 -3.23
C ILE A 65 -9.59 3.89 -2.12
N GLY A 66 -10.61 3.40 -1.44
CA GLY A 66 -11.24 4.12 -0.33
C GLY A 66 -10.26 4.40 0.81
N ASN A 67 -9.41 3.42 1.13
CA ASN A 67 -8.36 3.62 2.15
C ASN A 67 -7.34 4.65 1.69
N LEU A 68 -6.91 4.59 0.43
CA LEU A 68 -5.99 5.57 -0.13
C LEU A 68 -6.60 6.98 -0.10
N ASP A 69 -7.88 7.10 -0.40
CA ASP A 69 -8.55 8.40 -0.43
C ASP A 69 -8.52 9.10 0.93
N LYS A 70 -8.49 8.32 2.02
CA LYS A 70 -8.40 8.89 3.39
C LYS A 70 -7.07 9.56 3.67
N VAL A 71 -6.02 9.21 2.95
CA VAL A 71 -4.65 9.71 3.20
C VAL A 71 -4.03 10.39 1.98
N ARG A 72 -4.71 10.38 0.83
CA ARG A 72 -4.17 10.92 -0.42
C ARG A 72 -3.67 12.35 -0.26
N HIS A 73 -4.35 13.18 0.48
CA HIS A 73 -4.00 14.58 0.69
C HIS A 73 -2.70 14.76 1.48
N LEU A 74 -2.22 13.71 2.13
CA LEU A 74 -0.98 13.72 2.92
C LEU A 74 0.22 13.23 2.10
N LEU A 75 -0.01 12.78 0.85
CA LEU A 75 1.03 12.20 0.01
C LEU A 75 1.46 13.17 -1.08
N GLU A 76 2.76 13.14 -1.41
CA GLU A 76 3.32 13.98 -2.47
C GLU A 76 3.05 13.35 -3.84
N GLU A 77 2.84 14.18 -4.85
CA GLU A 77 2.79 13.69 -6.22
C GLU A 77 4.19 13.22 -6.64
N LEU A 78 4.29 11.98 -7.10
CA LEU A 78 5.56 11.41 -7.56
C LEU A 78 5.85 11.82 -9.00
N SER A 79 4.84 11.77 -9.86
CA SER A 79 4.90 12.22 -11.24
C SER A 79 3.48 12.40 -11.75
N PRO A 80 3.29 13.12 -12.87
CA PRO A 80 1.94 13.22 -13.47
C PRO A 80 1.34 11.88 -13.85
N GLU A 81 2.19 10.92 -14.27
CA GLU A 81 1.73 9.60 -14.70
C GLU A 81 1.37 8.70 -13.50
N LEU A 82 2.17 8.72 -12.45
CA LEU A 82 1.96 7.86 -11.28
C LEU A 82 0.95 8.44 -10.29
N GLY A 83 0.85 9.76 -10.21
CA GLY A 83 0.09 10.39 -9.15
C GLY A 83 0.85 10.30 -7.84
N VAL A 84 0.17 9.87 -6.76
CA VAL A 84 0.77 9.85 -5.42
C VAL A 84 1.32 8.48 -5.00
N THR A 85 1.16 7.44 -5.84
CA THR A 85 1.64 6.10 -5.53
C THR A 85 2.37 5.48 -6.72
N ASP A 86 3.32 4.60 -6.41
CA ASP A 86 4.07 3.83 -7.41
C ASP A 86 3.87 2.34 -7.10
N PRO A 87 2.77 1.73 -7.61
CA PRO A 87 2.46 0.34 -7.30
C PRO A 87 3.09 -0.64 -8.27
N VAL A 88 3.48 -1.81 -7.75
CA VAL A 88 3.84 -2.97 -8.54
C VAL A 88 3.18 -4.18 -7.92
N SER A 89 2.90 -5.21 -8.71
CA SER A 89 2.30 -6.44 -8.20
C SER A 89 2.67 -7.63 -9.10
N GLY A 90 2.58 -8.82 -8.53
CA GLY A 90 2.87 -10.02 -9.29
C GLY A 90 2.57 -11.29 -8.49
N THR A 91 2.56 -12.41 -9.21
CA THR A 91 2.35 -13.73 -8.61
C THR A 91 3.59 -14.15 -7.83
N VAL A 92 3.39 -14.69 -6.62
CA VAL A 92 4.48 -15.24 -5.84
C VAL A 92 4.95 -16.54 -6.53
N VAL A 93 6.22 -16.59 -6.91
CA VAL A 93 6.79 -17.72 -7.62
C VAL A 93 7.68 -18.59 -6.74
N LEU A 94 8.15 -18.07 -5.62
CA LEU A 94 8.94 -18.79 -4.63
C LEU A 94 8.58 -18.32 -3.24
N ASP A 95 8.48 -19.25 -2.30
CA ASP A 95 8.25 -18.97 -0.89
C ASP A 95 9.45 -19.55 -0.14
N TYR A 96 10.19 -18.69 0.54
CA TYR A 96 11.42 -19.08 1.25
C TYR A 96 11.21 -19.47 2.70
N SER A 97 9.97 -19.47 3.16
CA SER A 97 9.67 -19.79 4.56
C SER A 97 9.74 -21.29 4.91
#